data_3bae1e9c5a129d34f50652be1d9359fb
#
_entry.id   3bae1e9c5a129d34f50652be1d9359fb
#
_cell.length_a   1.000
_cell.length_b   1.000
_cell.length_c   1.000
_cell.angle_alpha   90.00
_cell.angle_beta   90.00
_cell.angle_gamma   90.00
#
_symmetry.space_group_name_H-M   'P 1'
#
loop_
_entity.id
_entity.type
_entity.pdbx_description
1 polymer ?
#
loop_
_entity_poly.entity_id
_entity_poly.type
_entity_poly.pdbx_seq_one_letter_code
_entity_poly.pdbx_strand_id
1 'polypeptide(L)'
;ATTNPSLILKAVQKAEYAPLLRETVAQCRGKPLDEIMDRLLVRFGREILAIIPGRVSTEVDARLSFDTNATLTRAERIIELYQAEGVPTERVLIKIASTWEGIQAAEIIEKEGIRCNLTLLFSMAQAIACAQAGVRLISPFVGRILDWHKKDRGVSEIPGADDPGVQSVTAIFNYYK
;
A
#
# COMPACT_ATOMS: atom_id res chain seq x y z
N ALA A 1 -0.83 -8.59 -6.22
CA ALA A 1 0.10 -8.69 -5.07
C ALA A 1 0.19 -7.35 -4.34
N THR A 2 0.76 -7.34 -3.15
CA THR A 2 1.00 -6.11 -2.39
C THR A 2 2.38 -6.15 -1.76
N THR A 3 3.04 -5.01 -1.72
CA THR A 3 4.30 -4.80 -1.02
C THR A 3 4.13 -3.83 0.16
N ASN A 4 5.11 -3.78 1.01
CA ASN A 4 5.30 -2.74 2.01
C ASN A 4 6.80 -2.65 2.38
N PRO A 5 7.25 -1.56 3.02
CA PRO A 5 8.66 -1.37 3.35
C PRO A 5 9.28 -2.53 4.15
N SER A 6 8.54 -3.11 5.10
CA SER A 6 9.04 -4.22 5.92
C SER A 6 9.25 -5.50 5.13
N LEU A 7 8.40 -5.80 4.15
CA LEU A 7 8.57 -6.94 3.25
C LEU A 7 9.79 -6.75 2.35
N ILE A 8 9.97 -5.56 1.80
CA ILE A 8 11.14 -5.24 0.98
C ILE A 8 12.43 -5.32 1.80
N LEU A 9 12.44 -4.79 3.04
CA LEU A 9 13.59 -4.91 3.94
C LEU A 9 13.94 -6.38 4.21
N LYS A 10 12.97 -7.24 4.47
CA LYS A 10 13.21 -8.68 4.65
C LYS A 10 13.70 -9.35 3.36
N ALA A 11 13.19 -8.92 2.22
CA ALA A 11 13.61 -9.48 0.92
C ALA A 11 15.08 -9.14 0.62
N VAL A 12 15.52 -7.88 0.78
CA VAL A 12 16.90 -7.47 0.49
C VAL A 12 17.94 -8.11 1.40
N GLN A 13 17.54 -8.67 2.56
CA GLN A 13 18.41 -9.44 3.45
C GLN A 13 18.69 -10.85 2.93
N LYS A 14 17.90 -11.36 1.98
CA LYS A 14 18.13 -12.67 1.38
C LYS A 14 19.17 -12.58 0.25
N ALA A 15 20.05 -13.58 0.17
CA ALA A 15 21.12 -13.62 -0.82
C ALA A 15 20.62 -13.54 -2.27
N GLU A 16 19.46 -14.12 -2.54
CA GLU A 16 18.83 -14.14 -3.88
C GLU A 16 18.43 -12.75 -4.40
N TYR A 17 18.10 -11.78 -3.51
CA TYR A 17 17.74 -10.40 -3.88
C TYR A 17 18.86 -9.38 -3.67
N ALA A 18 20.00 -9.80 -3.11
CA ALA A 18 21.14 -8.92 -2.92
C ALA A 18 21.69 -8.30 -4.23
N PRO A 19 21.68 -8.99 -5.39
CA PRO A 19 22.04 -8.37 -6.67
C PRO A 19 21.13 -7.20 -7.02
N LEU A 20 19.80 -7.33 -6.86
CA LEU A 20 18.83 -6.29 -7.17
C LEU A 20 19.10 -5.00 -6.38
N LEU A 21 19.40 -5.13 -5.08
CA LEU A 21 19.78 -3.99 -4.23
C LEU A 21 21.07 -3.34 -4.72
N ARG A 22 22.14 -4.14 -4.92
CA ARG A 22 23.45 -3.62 -5.33
C ARG A 22 23.40 -2.89 -6.69
N GLU A 23 22.69 -3.45 -7.66
CA GLU A 23 22.51 -2.84 -8.98
C GLU A 23 21.73 -1.53 -8.88
N THR A 24 20.63 -1.51 -8.09
CA THR A 24 19.85 -0.28 -7.89
C THR A 24 20.71 0.82 -7.29
N VAL A 25 21.46 0.51 -6.23
CA VAL A 25 22.36 1.48 -5.58
C VAL A 25 23.46 1.95 -6.54
N ALA A 26 24.04 1.04 -7.34
CA ALA A 26 25.08 1.40 -8.30
C ALA A 26 24.57 2.33 -9.40
N GLN A 27 23.36 2.08 -9.92
CA GLN A 27 22.71 2.92 -10.93
C GLN A 27 22.26 4.28 -10.40
N CYS A 28 22.08 4.39 -9.09
CA CYS A 28 21.60 5.60 -8.41
C CYS A 28 22.71 6.35 -7.67
N ARG A 29 23.98 6.17 -8.02
CA ARG A 29 25.09 6.88 -7.37
C ARG A 29 24.88 8.39 -7.43
N GLY A 30 25.00 9.05 -6.27
CA GLY A 30 24.80 10.51 -6.14
C GLY A 30 23.35 10.97 -6.08
N LYS A 31 22.38 10.06 -6.13
CA LYS A 31 20.96 10.39 -5.94
C LYS A 31 20.59 10.43 -4.46
N PRO A 32 19.57 11.23 -4.08
CA PRO A 32 19.02 11.21 -2.74
C PRO A 32 18.52 9.81 -2.33
N LEU A 33 18.61 9.50 -1.03
CA LEU A 33 18.19 8.20 -0.51
C LEU A 33 16.73 7.86 -0.86
N ASP A 34 15.83 8.83 -0.79
CA ASP A 34 14.42 8.65 -1.11
C ASP A 34 14.21 8.21 -2.57
N GLU A 35 14.99 8.76 -3.53
CA GLU A 35 14.94 8.33 -4.93
C GLU A 35 15.47 6.90 -5.10
N ILE A 36 16.53 6.54 -4.38
CA ILE A 36 17.07 5.17 -4.39
C ILE A 36 16.02 4.18 -3.86
N MET A 37 15.33 4.55 -2.78
CA MET A 37 14.27 3.72 -2.20
C MET A 37 13.09 3.54 -3.15
N ASP A 38 12.62 4.60 -3.80
CA ASP A 38 11.52 4.52 -4.76
C ASP A 38 11.88 3.59 -5.94
N ARG A 39 13.09 3.72 -6.48
CA ARG A 39 13.56 2.85 -7.56
C ARG A 39 13.68 1.39 -7.13
N LEU A 40 14.12 1.15 -5.90
CA LEU A 40 14.18 -0.20 -5.34
C LEU A 40 12.78 -0.81 -5.20
N LEU A 41 11.81 -0.05 -4.69
CA LEU A 41 10.41 -0.48 -4.60
C LEU A 41 9.83 -0.81 -5.96
N VAL A 42 10.07 0.04 -6.97
CA VAL A 42 9.61 -0.16 -8.36
C VAL A 42 10.24 -1.41 -8.97
N ARG A 43 11.55 -1.65 -8.77
CA ARG A 43 12.22 -2.86 -9.28
C ARG A 43 11.63 -4.13 -8.66
N PHE A 44 11.39 -4.17 -7.35
CA PHE A 44 10.69 -5.29 -6.72
C PHE A 44 9.27 -5.47 -7.27
N GLY A 45 8.55 -4.38 -7.46
CA GLY A 45 7.22 -4.40 -8.07
C GLY A 45 7.24 -4.98 -9.50
N ARG A 46 8.24 -4.63 -10.30
CA ARG A 46 8.43 -5.17 -11.66
C ARG A 46 8.72 -6.67 -11.63
N GLU A 47 9.60 -7.16 -10.76
CA GLU A 47 9.86 -8.60 -10.60
C GLU A 47 8.58 -9.36 -10.22
N ILE A 48 7.76 -8.81 -9.33
CA ILE A 48 6.47 -9.40 -8.97
C ILE A 48 5.53 -9.43 -10.19
N LEU A 49 5.45 -8.34 -10.95
CA LEU A 49 4.59 -8.23 -12.14
C LEU A 49 4.99 -9.17 -13.27
N ALA A 50 6.25 -9.60 -13.32
CA ALA A 50 6.72 -10.63 -14.25
C ALA A 50 6.15 -12.03 -13.92
N ILE A 51 5.78 -12.26 -12.66
CA ILE A 51 5.26 -13.54 -12.18
C ILE A 51 3.72 -13.58 -12.19
N ILE A 52 3.07 -12.46 -11.84
CA ILE A 52 1.61 -12.40 -11.66
C ILE A 52 0.91 -11.76 -12.85
N PRO A 53 -0.28 -12.25 -13.25
CA PRO A 53 -1.08 -11.62 -14.31
C PRO A 53 -1.80 -10.34 -13.87
N GLY A 54 -1.96 -10.12 -12.56
CA GLY A 54 -2.72 -9.02 -11.97
C GLY A 54 -1.88 -7.76 -11.70
N ARG A 55 -2.21 -7.06 -10.64
CA ARG A 55 -1.60 -5.78 -10.22
C ARG A 55 -0.69 -5.94 -9.02
N VAL A 56 0.25 -5.01 -8.88
CA VAL A 56 1.05 -4.86 -7.66
C VAL A 56 0.71 -3.57 -6.95
N SER A 57 0.59 -3.60 -5.62
CA SER A 57 0.49 -2.39 -4.81
C SER A 57 1.88 -2.01 -4.30
N THR A 58 2.30 -0.78 -4.59
CA THR A 58 3.55 -0.18 -4.12
C THR A 58 3.25 0.96 -3.18
N GLU A 59 3.77 0.88 -1.95
CA GLU A 59 3.43 1.80 -0.87
C GLU A 59 4.30 3.05 -0.90
N VAL A 60 3.68 4.23 -0.78
CA VAL A 60 4.38 5.49 -0.53
C VAL A 60 5.00 5.49 0.86
N ASP A 61 6.01 6.32 1.08
CA ASP A 61 6.68 6.43 2.37
C ASP A 61 5.70 6.79 3.49
N ALA A 62 5.66 5.98 4.55
CA ALA A 62 4.76 6.19 5.69
C ALA A 62 4.96 7.53 6.40
N ARG A 63 6.14 8.15 6.29
CA ARG A 63 6.42 9.49 6.84
C ARG A 63 5.55 10.59 6.20
N LEU A 64 5.00 10.32 5.01
CA LEU A 64 4.14 11.24 4.27
C LEU A 64 2.65 11.11 4.64
N SER A 65 2.28 10.20 5.52
CA SER A 65 0.89 9.83 5.81
C SER A 65 0.00 11.00 6.26
N PHE A 66 0.58 12.09 6.76
CA PHE A 66 -0.12 13.30 7.22
C PHE A 66 0.18 14.53 6.35
N ASP A 67 0.65 14.32 5.12
CA ASP A 67 0.92 15.38 4.14
C ASP A 67 0.33 14.98 2.78
N THR A 68 -0.79 15.59 2.43
CA THR A 68 -1.52 15.31 1.18
C THR A 68 -0.67 15.60 -0.05
N ASN A 69 0.01 16.76 -0.09
CA ASN A 69 0.78 17.19 -1.26
C ASN A 69 2.04 16.32 -1.45
N ALA A 70 2.75 16.04 -0.36
CA ALA A 70 3.92 15.16 -0.44
C ALA A 70 3.53 13.73 -0.83
N THR A 71 2.39 13.21 -0.36
CA THR A 71 1.83 11.91 -0.76
C THR A 71 1.50 11.90 -2.25
N LEU A 72 0.83 12.92 -2.77
CA LEU A 72 0.48 13.08 -4.18
C LEU A 72 1.75 13.06 -5.05
N THR A 73 2.69 13.97 -4.79
CA THR A 73 3.95 14.07 -5.53
C THR A 73 4.73 12.74 -5.53
N ARG A 74 4.74 12.02 -4.42
CA ARG A 74 5.42 10.72 -4.32
C ARG A 74 4.71 9.64 -5.11
N ALA A 75 3.38 9.63 -5.11
CA ALA A 75 2.57 8.69 -5.87
C ALA A 75 2.80 8.84 -7.39
N GLU A 76 2.73 10.07 -7.89
CA GLU A 76 3.04 10.41 -9.28
C GLU A 76 4.45 9.96 -9.66
N ARG A 77 5.44 10.25 -8.81
CA ARG A 77 6.82 9.85 -9.02
C ARG A 77 6.99 8.33 -9.13
N ILE A 78 6.32 7.56 -8.30
CA ILE A 78 6.35 6.08 -8.36
C ILE A 78 5.77 5.60 -9.70
N ILE A 79 4.68 6.18 -10.17
CA ILE A 79 4.07 5.83 -11.46
C ILE A 79 5.02 6.15 -12.62
N GLU A 80 5.63 7.35 -12.63
CA GLU A 80 6.64 7.71 -13.63
C GLU A 80 7.80 6.70 -13.68
N LEU A 81 8.28 6.26 -12.51
CA LEU A 81 9.34 5.26 -12.43
C LEU A 81 8.91 3.91 -13.02
N TYR A 82 7.67 3.47 -12.76
CA TYR A 82 7.13 2.26 -13.38
C TYR A 82 7.01 2.39 -14.88
N GLN A 83 6.52 3.52 -15.39
CA GLN A 83 6.42 3.79 -16.83
C GLN A 83 7.79 3.80 -17.50
N ALA A 84 8.81 4.40 -16.86
CA ALA A 84 10.19 4.38 -17.35
C ALA A 84 10.80 2.96 -17.43
N GLU A 85 10.30 2.03 -16.61
CA GLU A 85 10.66 0.60 -16.64
C GLU A 85 9.74 -0.23 -17.56
N GLY A 86 8.87 0.42 -18.36
CA GLY A 86 7.99 -0.23 -19.34
C GLY A 86 6.75 -0.88 -18.71
N VAL A 87 6.41 -0.56 -17.47
CA VAL A 87 5.22 -1.09 -16.78
C VAL A 87 4.04 -0.14 -16.98
N PRO A 88 2.91 -0.60 -17.55
CA PRO A 88 1.73 0.24 -17.75
C PRO A 88 1.06 0.56 -16.40
N THR A 89 0.53 1.80 -16.29
CA THR A 89 -0.06 2.34 -15.06
C THR A 89 -1.19 1.47 -14.49
N GLU A 90 -1.98 0.86 -15.34
CA GLU A 90 -3.09 -0.03 -14.94
C GLU A 90 -2.66 -1.32 -14.24
N ARG A 91 -1.36 -1.67 -14.30
CA ARG A 91 -0.77 -2.80 -13.58
C ARG A 91 -0.32 -2.43 -12.16
N VAL A 92 -0.40 -1.15 -11.79
CA VAL A 92 0.08 -0.64 -10.50
C VAL A 92 -1.08 -0.08 -9.68
N LEU A 93 -1.03 -0.29 -8.37
CA LEU A 93 -1.85 0.40 -7.39
C LEU A 93 -0.91 1.15 -6.45
N ILE A 94 -1.12 2.45 -6.28
CA ILE A 94 -0.39 3.19 -5.25
C ILE A 94 -1.02 2.89 -3.90
N LYS A 95 -0.21 2.38 -2.97
CA LYS A 95 -0.66 2.03 -1.62
C LYS A 95 -0.39 3.20 -0.68
N ILE A 96 -1.45 3.68 0.00
CA ILE A 96 -1.46 4.89 0.82
C ILE A 96 -2.12 4.57 2.16
N ALA A 97 -1.62 5.13 3.26
CA ALA A 97 -2.29 5.02 4.56
C ALA A 97 -3.65 5.73 4.54
N SER A 98 -4.68 5.11 5.14
CA SER A 98 -6.04 5.66 5.24
C SER A 98 -6.15 6.73 6.34
N THR A 99 -5.20 7.67 6.40
CA THR A 99 -5.31 8.93 7.13
C THR A 99 -6.25 9.86 6.37
N TRP A 100 -6.71 10.94 7.00
CA TRP A 100 -7.52 11.93 6.30
C TRP A 100 -6.76 12.51 5.10
N GLU A 101 -5.51 12.90 5.29
CA GLU A 101 -4.63 13.44 4.26
C GLU A 101 -4.35 12.43 3.14
N GLY A 102 -4.15 11.16 3.50
CA GLY A 102 -3.94 10.07 2.53
C GLY A 102 -5.18 9.82 1.66
N ILE A 103 -6.38 9.91 2.25
CA ILE A 103 -7.66 9.77 1.51
C ILE A 103 -7.85 10.96 0.57
N GLN A 104 -7.52 12.19 0.99
CA GLN A 104 -7.57 13.38 0.13
C GLN A 104 -6.60 13.25 -1.07
N ALA A 105 -5.38 12.77 -0.84
CA ALA A 105 -4.44 12.49 -1.91
C ALA A 105 -4.99 11.43 -2.88
N ALA A 106 -5.53 10.33 -2.34
CA ALA A 106 -6.09 9.26 -3.14
C ALA A 106 -7.27 9.70 -4.02
N GLU A 107 -8.12 10.61 -3.54
CA GLU A 107 -9.21 11.19 -4.33
C GLU A 107 -8.70 11.91 -5.58
N ILE A 108 -7.62 12.68 -5.45
CA ILE A 108 -6.99 13.39 -6.57
C ILE A 108 -6.38 12.38 -7.55
N ILE A 109 -5.57 11.46 -7.05
CA ILE A 109 -4.86 10.43 -7.82
C ILE A 109 -5.83 9.54 -8.61
N GLU A 110 -6.93 9.11 -8.00
CA GLU A 110 -7.96 8.29 -8.68
C GLU A 110 -8.64 9.05 -9.83
N LYS A 111 -8.86 10.38 -9.68
CA LYS A 111 -9.41 11.23 -10.75
C LYS A 111 -8.45 11.38 -11.92
N GLU A 112 -7.16 11.28 -11.69
CA GLU A 112 -6.10 11.28 -12.71
C GLU A 112 -5.93 9.91 -13.40
N GLY A 113 -6.69 8.91 -12.98
CA GLY A 113 -6.67 7.56 -13.55
C GLY A 113 -5.64 6.62 -12.94
N ILE A 114 -4.89 7.06 -11.94
CA ILE A 114 -3.99 6.23 -11.15
C ILE A 114 -4.79 5.56 -10.04
N ARG A 115 -4.73 4.24 -9.95
CA ARG A 115 -5.51 3.47 -8.97
C ARG A 115 -4.79 3.34 -7.65
N CYS A 116 -5.56 3.44 -6.55
CA CYS A 116 -5.06 3.38 -5.18
C CYS A 116 -5.48 2.11 -4.45
N ASN A 117 -4.68 1.74 -3.44
CA ASN A 117 -4.97 0.74 -2.42
C ASN A 117 -4.79 1.40 -1.04
N LEU A 118 -5.90 1.76 -0.38
CA LEU A 118 -5.84 2.41 0.93
C LEU A 118 -5.67 1.37 2.04
N THR A 119 -4.57 1.51 2.80
CA THR A 119 -4.15 0.59 3.85
C THR A 119 -4.24 1.23 5.24
N LEU A 120 -3.94 0.48 6.31
CA LEU A 120 -4.11 0.92 7.69
C LEU A 120 -5.55 1.35 7.98
N LEU A 121 -6.50 0.57 7.48
CA LEU A 121 -7.93 0.82 7.62
C LEU A 121 -8.47 -0.03 8.76
N PHE A 122 -8.98 0.64 9.80
CA PHE A 122 -9.43 0.02 11.07
C PHE A 122 -10.86 0.38 11.43
N SER A 123 -11.48 1.34 10.73
CA SER A 123 -12.81 1.83 11.09
C SER A 123 -13.74 1.97 9.89
N MET A 124 -15.04 1.92 10.18
CA MET A 124 -16.08 2.17 9.17
C MET A 124 -16.02 3.60 8.63
N ALA A 125 -15.63 4.59 9.46
CA ALA A 125 -15.48 5.98 9.01
C ALA A 125 -14.41 6.12 7.92
N GLN A 126 -13.25 5.45 8.08
CA GLN A 126 -12.23 5.41 7.04
C GLN A 126 -12.75 4.73 5.76
N ALA A 127 -13.46 3.62 5.89
CA ALA A 127 -14.04 2.91 4.73
C ALA A 127 -15.02 3.80 3.95
N ILE A 128 -15.92 4.49 4.66
CA ILE A 128 -16.88 5.44 4.06
C ILE A 128 -16.15 6.56 3.31
N ALA A 129 -15.15 7.19 3.94
CA ALA A 129 -14.37 8.24 3.32
C ALA A 129 -13.61 7.76 2.07
N CYS A 130 -13.05 6.55 2.10
CA CYS A 130 -12.43 5.92 0.92
C CYS A 130 -13.42 5.67 -0.21
N ALA A 131 -14.64 5.23 0.11
CA ALA A 131 -15.71 5.05 -0.88
C ALA A 131 -16.10 6.36 -1.54
N GLN A 132 -16.28 7.42 -0.75
CA GLN A 132 -16.62 8.76 -1.24
C GLN A 132 -15.50 9.36 -2.11
N ALA A 133 -14.24 9.07 -1.78
CA ALA A 133 -13.08 9.44 -2.57
C ALA A 133 -12.92 8.62 -3.87
N GLY A 134 -13.77 7.62 -4.12
CA GLY A 134 -13.72 6.78 -5.32
C GLY A 134 -12.54 5.81 -5.37
N VAL A 135 -11.96 5.49 -4.22
CA VAL A 135 -10.78 4.60 -4.12
C VAL A 135 -11.07 3.20 -4.65
N ARG A 136 -10.19 2.71 -5.51
CA ARG A 136 -10.36 1.41 -6.19
C ARG A 136 -10.29 0.20 -5.26
N LEU A 137 -9.41 0.24 -4.27
CA LEU A 137 -9.17 -0.88 -3.36
C LEU A 137 -8.88 -0.37 -1.95
N ILE A 138 -9.45 -1.03 -0.97
CA ILE A 138 -9.12 -0.83 0.44
C ILE A 138 -8.61 -2.13 1.06
N SER A 139 -7.76 -1.99 2.06
CA SER A 139 -7.15 -3.11 2.80
C SER A 139 -7.44 -2.99 4.30
N PRO A 140 -8.62 -3.47 4.77
CA PRO A 140 -8.95 -3.51 6.19
C PRO A 140 -8.02 -4.44 6.97
N PHE A 141 -7.59 -4.02 8.15
CA PHE A 141 -6.65 -4.77 8.99
C PHE A 141 -7.38 -5.68 9.98
N VAL A 142 -8.19 -6.61 9.46
CA VAL A 142 -9.06 -7.50 10.26
C VAL A 142 -8.30 -8.27 11.33
N GLY A 143 -7.12 -8.83 11.02
CA GLY A 143 -6.31 -9.55 11.99
C GLY A 143 -5.79 -8.65 13.12
N ARG A 144 -5.43 -7.40 12.83
CA ARG A 144 -5.00 -6.44 13.85
C ARG A 144 -6.16 -6.00 14.76
N ILE A 145 -7.36 -5.88 14.19
CA ILE A 145 -8.58 -5.62 14.96
C ILE A 145 -8.82 -6.79 15.94
N LEU A 146 -8.75 -8.03 15.45
CA LEU A 146 -8.90 -9.22 16.27
C LEU A 146 -7.84 -9.28 17.40
N ASP A 147 -6.56 -9.07 17.06
CA ASP A 147 -5.46 -9.08 18.03
C ASP A 147 -5.65 -8.06 19.15
N TRP A 148 -6.10 -6.85 18.78
CA TRP A 148 -6.39 -5.80 19.76
C TRP A 148 -7.51 -6.21 20.71
N HIS A 149 -8.63 -6.73 20.19
CA HIS A 149 -9.77 -7.16 21.01
C HIS A 149 -9.44 -8.37 21.90
N LYS A 150 -8.63 -9.31 21.41
CA LYS A 150 -8.14 -10.42 22.26
C LYS A 150 -7.35 -9.89 23.45
N LYS A 151 -6.44 -8.96 23.21
CA LYS A 151 -5.63 -8.35 24.25
C LYS A 151 -6.47 -7.55 25.24
N ASP A 152 -7.40 -6.73 24.75
CA ASP A 152 -8.27 -5.88 25.56
C ASP A 152 -9.19 -6.70 26.47
N ARG A 153 -9.75 -7.80 25.96
CA ARG A 153 -10.63 -8.72 26.70
C ARG A 153 -9.88 -9.76 27.55
N GLY A 154 -8.57 -9.88 27.42
CA GLY A 154 -7.75 -10.87 28.11
C GLY A 154 -8.04 -12.32 27.69
N VAL A 155 -8.44 -12.56 26.43
CA VAL A 155 -8.78 -13.88 25.91
C VAL A 155 -7.80 -14.33 24.82
N SER A 156 -7.57 -15.64 24.71
CA SER A 156 -6.72 -16.22 23.68
C SER A 156 -7.43 -16.38 22.33
N GLU A 157 -8.74 -16.56 22.37
CA GLU A 157 -9.56 -16.81 21.18
C GLU A 157 -10.88 -16.02 21.22
N ILE A 158 -11.37 -15.65 20.04
CA ILE A 158 -12.72 -15.12 19.80
C ILE A 158 -13.31 -15.94 18.65
N PRO A 159 -14.50 -16.55 18.81
CA PRO A 159 -15.15 -17.32 17.75
C PRO A 159 -15.34 -16.48 16.47
N GLY A 160 -15.27 -17.09 15.29
CA GLY A 160 -15.36 -16.38 14.03
C GLY A 160 -16.61 -15.53 13.85
N ALA A 161 -17.76 -15.99 14.39
CA ALA A 161 -19.02 -15.20 14.37
C ALA A 161 -18.94 -13.93 15.22
N ASP A 162 -18.14 -13.95 16.30
CA ASP A 162 -17.95 -12.85 17.24
C ASP A 162 -16.66 -12.05 16.99
N ASP A 163 -15.87 -12.45 15.96
CA ASP A 163 -14.64 -11.78 15.58
C ASP A 163 -14.92 -10.36 15.09
N PRO A 164 -14.44 -9.32 15.81
CA PRO A 164 -14.67 -7.93 15.43
C PRO A 164 -14.07 -7.56 14.07
N GLY A 165 -13.00 -8.23 13.64
CA GLY A 165 -12.43 -8.05 12.30
C GLY A 165 -13.37 -8.56 11.21
N VAL A 166 -13.98 -9.75 11.41
CA VAL A 166 -14.99 -10.31 10.51
C VAL A 166 -16.23 -9.42 10.46
N GLN A 167 -16.71 -8.97 11.62
CA GLN A 167 -17.85 -8.06 11.68
C GLN A 167 -17.57 -6.74 10.98
N SER A 168 -16.38 -6.17 11.16
CA SER A 168 -15.92 -4.94 10.49
C SER A 168 -15.92 -5.09 8.98
N VAL A 169 -15.26 -6.13 8.43
CA VAL A 169 -15.19 -6.31 6.96
C VAL A 169 -16.57 -6.64 6.38
N THR A 170 -17.43 -7.33 7.11
CA THR A 170 -18.81 -7.60 6.69
C THR A 170 -19.63 -6.30 6.58
N ALA A 171 -19.52 -5.41 7.57
CA ALA A 171 -20.17 -4.11 7.55
C ALA A 171 -19.68 -3.24 6.38
N ILE A 172 -18.35 -3.20 6.16
CA ILE A 172 -17.74 -2.49 5.04
C ILE A 172 -18.24 -3.04 3.69
N PHE A 173 -18.22 -4.37 3.52
CA PHE A 173 -18.72 -5.01 2.29
C PHE A 173 -20.18 -4.65 2.01
N ASN A 174 -21.04 -4.69 3.02
CA ASN A 174 -22.44 -4.33 2.86
C ASN A 174 -22.66 -2.85 2.50
N TYR A 175 -21.78 -1.97 2.96
CA TYR A 175 -21.81 -0.55 2.61
C TYR A 175 -21.35 -0.30 1.14
N TYR A 176 -20.36 -1.06 0.67
CA TYR A 176 -19.81 -0.92 -0.69
C TYR A 176 -20.67 -1.59 -1.79
N LYS A 177 -21.64 -2.40 -1.41
CA LYS A 177 -22.56 -3.14 -2.29
C LYS A 177 -23.71 -2.26 -2.80
#